data_87807953338c6c6b37da2195e7f6852c
#
_entry.id   87807953338c6c6b37da2195e7f6852c
#
_cell.length_a   1.000
_cell.length_b   1.000
_cell.length_c   1.000
_cell.angle_alpha   90.00
_cell.angle_beta   90.00
_cell.angle_gamma   90.00
#
_symmetry.space_group_name_H-M   'P 1'
#
loop_
_entity.id
_entity.type
_entity.pdbx_description
1 polymer ?
#
loop_
_entity_poly.entity_id
_entity_poly.type
_entity_poly.pdbx_seq_one_letter_code
_entity_poly.pdbx_strand_id
1 'polypeptide(L)'
;MEHTDIFLTHLHSDHTGLAPEIRGKDTKIFIGEKDLSHMPGPHSTFRWADSDDRFAAEGFPRDLLAILTEQNPAQGLSPIPYDGYLPVKPGDVFSYGEHRFTAVHTPGHTPGHMCLWEAETGICLLGDHVLFDITPNITRWMGASDSLGDYLQSLDRVKGLEVAELLPAHRSETGDLRRRAEELAAHHARRIENAWETIRRQPGMTAYEIAGHMAWSIRCRSWEDFPLTQKFFAVGEALAHLDYLEVRGRVTRREKYGKWAYDALTGDSNT
;
A
#
# COMPACT_ATOMS: atom_id res chain seq x y z
N MET A 1 7.71 -16.38 26.13
CA MET A 1 6.74 -16.80 25.09
C MET A 1 7.28 -18.10 24.49
N GLU A 2 7.05 -19.22 25.16
CA GLU A 2 7.70 -20.50 24.76
C GLU A 2 7.04 -21.22 23.58
N HIS A 3 5.87 -20.81 23.10
CA HIS A 3 5.18 -21.45 21.97
C HIS A 3 4.33 -20.41 21.21
N THR A 4 4.93 -19.29 20.85
CA THR A 4 4.25 -18.21 20.13
C THR A 4 4.97 -17.96 18.81
N ASP A 5 4.24 -18.03 17.71
CA ASP A 5 4.71 -17.57 16.42
C ASP A 5 4.18 -16.15 16.14
N ILE A 6 4.84 -15.43 15.27
CA ILE A 6 4.46 -14.07 14.85
C ILE A 6 4.08 -14.13 13.37
N PHE A 7 2.89 -13.67 13.05
CA PHE A 7 2.45 -13.49 11.67
C PHE A 7 2.38 -11.99 11.36
N LEU A 8 3.17 -11.56 10.38
CA LEU A 8 3.18 -10.19 9.89
C LEU A 8 2.27 -10.11 8.67
N THR A 9 1.20 -9.33 8.78
CA THR A 9 0.27 -9.14 7.67
C THR A 9 0.94 -8.46 6.48
N HIS A 10 1.89 -7.55 6.75
CA HIS A 10 2.63 -6.82 5.74
C HIS A 10 3.91 -6.15 6.32
N LEU A 11 4.69 -5.50 5.46
CA LEU A 11 6.05 -5.04 5.75
C LEU A 11 6.16 -3.71 6.52
N HIS A 12 5.09 -2.93 6.72
CA HIS A 12 5.20 -1.61 7.36
C HIS A 12 5.74 -1.69 8.78
N SER A 13 6.48 -0.65 9.19
CA SER A 13 7.26 -0.65 10.43
C SER A 13 6.43 -0.73 11.70
N ASP A 14 5.22 -0.22 11.71
CA ASP A 14 4.27 -0.33 12.81
C ASP A 14 3.74 -1.76 13.02
N HIS A 15 3.89 -2.64 12.01
CA HIS A 15 3.59 -4.06 12.12
C HIS A 15 4.83 -4.92 12.34
N THR A 16 5.99 -4.49 11.83
CA THR A 16 7.20 -5.31 11.80
C THR A 16 8.27 -4.88 12.79
N GLY A 17 8.25 -3.61 13.22
CA GLY A 17 9.36 -2.95 13.91
C GLY A 17 9.90 -3.71 15.13
N LEU A 18 9.01 -4.23 15.96
CA LEU A 18 9.39 -4.95 17.17
C LEU A 18 9.51 -6.48 17.00
N ALA A 19 9.03 -7.04 15.88
CA ALA A 19 8.91 -8.49 15.73
C ALA A 19 10.22 -9.26 15.98
N PRO A 20 11.40 -8.84 15.46
CA PRO A 20 12.65 -9.53 15.74
C PRO A 20 13.13 -9.39 17.19
N GLU A 21 12.71 -8.33 17.90
CA GLU A 21 13.14 -8.06 19.29
C GLU A 21 12.33 -8.83 20.31
N ILE A 22 11.01 -8.97 20.07
CA ILE A 22 10.10 -9.64 21.00
C ILE A 22 10.04 -11.16 20.85
N ARG A 23 10.67 -11.72 19.82
CA ARG A 23 10.66 -13.16 19.56
C ARG A 23 11.35 -13.95 20.68
N GLY A 24 10.77 -15.10 21.04
CA GLY A 24 11.44 -16.12 21.83
C GLY A 24 12.44 -16.92 20.99
N LYS A 25 13.18 -17.83 21.62
CA LYS A 25 14.20 -18.65 20.98
C LYS A 25 13.66 -19.49 19.81
N ASP A 26 12.46 -20.03 19.96
CA ASP A 26 11.85 -20.95 18.99
C ASP A 26 10.67 -20.30 18.23
N THR A 27 10.47 -18.97 18.41
CA THR A 27 9.43 -18.21 17.72
C THR A 27 9.75 -18.10 16.24
N LYS A 28 8.82 -18.51 15.38
CA LYS A 28 8.86 -18.28 13.94
C LYS A 28 8.20 -16.93 13.61
N ILE A 29 8.76 -16.21 12.65
CA ILE A 29 8.18 -14.96 12.13
C ILE A 29 7.84 -15.16 10.66
N PHE A 30 6.56 -15.06 10.35
CA PHE A 30 6.01 -15.28 9.02
C PHE A 30 5.65 -13.94 8.36
N ILE A 31 5.93 -13.80 7.06
CA ILE A 31 5.59 -12.62 6.25
C ILE A 31 5.33 -13.03 4.81
N GLY A 32 4.46 -12.32 4.10
CA GLY A 32 4.21 -12.55 2.70
C GLY A 32 5.48 -12.53 1.83
N GLU A 33 5.67 -13.53 0.97
CA GLU A 33 6.89 -13.74 0.19
C GLU A 33 7.33 -12.49 -0.60
N LYS A 34 6.37 -11.74 -1.17
CA LYS A 34 6.68 -10.51 -1.92
C LYS A 34 7.14 -9.36 -1.02
N ASP A 35 6.62 -9.27 0.20
CA ASP A 35 7.04 -8.24 1.16
C ASP A 35 8.43 -8.52 1.72
N LEU A 36 8.81 -9.80 1.81
CA LEU A 36 10.12 -10.21 2.32
C LEU A 36 11.28 -9.57 1.55
N SER A 37 11.15 -9.38 0.24
CA SER A 37 12.19 -8.74 -0.59
C SER A 37 12.41 -7.25 -0.26
N HIS A 38 11.48 -6.62 0.44
CA HIS A 38 11.51 -5.23 0.86
C HIS A 38 11.89 -5.06 2.34
N MET A 39 11.94 -6.15 3.11
CA MET A 39 12.33 -6.11 4.52
C MET A 39 13.83 -5.86 4.69
N PRO A 40 14.27 -5.14 5.76
CA PRO A 40 15.68 -4.99 6.07
C PRO A 40 16.34 -6.36 6.30
N GLY A 41 17.40 -6.65 5.59
CA GLY A 41 18.11 -7.91 5.71
C GLY A 41 18.98 -8.22 4.50
N PRO A 42 19.66 -9.40 4.48
CA PRO A 42 20.61 -9.77 3.42
C PRO A 42 19.93 -9.96 2.05
N HIS A 43 18.64 -10.18 2.02
CA HIS A 43 17.84 -10.37 0.79
C HIS A 43 17.09 -9.11 0.36
N SER A 44 17.25 -8.00 1.06
CA SER A 44 16.57 -6.75 0.74
C SER A 44 17.06 -6.17 -0.58
N THR A 45 16.12 -5.90 -1.48
CA THR A 45 16.36 -5.12 -2.71
C THR A 45 15.96 -3.65 -2.53
N PHE A 46 15.36 -3.30 -1.40
CA PHE A 46 14.87 -1.95 -1.12
C PHE A 46 15.98 -1.04 -0.60
N ARG A 47 16.10 0.15 -1.17
CA ARG A 47 16.97 1.24 -0.69
C ARG A 47 16.19 2.54 -0.65
N TRP A 48 16.27 3.26 0.45
CA TRP A 48 15.63 4.58 0.60
C TRP A 48 16.09 5.56 -0.49
N ALA A 49 17.38 5.57 -0.83
CA ALA A 49 17.91 6.43 -1.90
C ALA A 49 17.26 6.17 -3.25
N ASP A 50 16.97 4.91 -3.60
CA ASP A 50 16.28 4.57 -4.84
C ASP A 50 14.81 5.05 -4.83
N SER A 51 14.19 5.12 -3.65
CA SER A 51 12.87 5.70 -3.47
C SER A 51 12.89 7.21 -3.72
N ASP A 52 13.85 7.92 -3.12
CA ASP A 52 13.98 9.38 -3.28
C ASP A 52 14.25 9.77 -4.72
N ASP A 53 15.13 9.05 -5.44
CA ASP A 53 15.40 9.30 -6.84
C ASP A 53 14.16 9.09 -7.72
N ARG A 54 13.33 8.09 -7.41
CA ARG A 54 12.07 7.87 -8.12
C ARG A 54 11.06 8.98 -7.87
N PHE A 55 10.87 9.40 -6.61
CA PHE A 55 9.99 10.52 -6.30
C PHE A 55 10.49 11.83 -6.93
N ALA A 56 11.81 12.06 -6.98
CA ALA A 56 12.40 13.21 -7.65
C ALA A 56 12.15 13.18 -9.17
N ALA A 57 12.25 12.01 -9.81
CA ALA A 57 11.90 11.84 -11.22
C ALA A 57 10.41 12.09 -11.50
N GLU A 58 9.56 11.92 -10.51
CA GLU A 58 8.12 12.21 -10.54
C GLU A 58 7.77 13.66 -10.15
N GLY A 59 8.79 14.52 -10.01
CA GLY A 59 8.65 15.96 -9.78
C GLY A 59 8.70 16.38 -8.33
N PHE A 60 8.84 15.46 -7.37
CA PHE A 60 8.96 15.83 -5.96
C PHE A 60 10.26 16.63 -5.74
N PRO A 61 10.23 17.80 -5.07
CA PRO A 61 11.44 18.59 -4.81
C PRO A 61 12.47 17.82 -3.96
N ARG A 62 13.73 17.80 -4.41
CA ARG A 62 14.80 17.04 -3.72
C ARG A 62 15.14 17.55 -2.33
N ASP A 63 15.06 18.85 -2.10
CA ASP A 63 15.23 19.46 -0.80
C ASP A 63 14.17 19.01 0.21
N LEU A 64 12.93 18.87 -0.24
CA LEU A 64 11.83 18.33 0.59
C LEU A 64 11.99 16.83 0.85
N LEU A 65 12.47 16.05 -0.13
CA LEU A 65 12.81 14.63 0.09
C LEU A 65 13.91 14.46 1.14
N ALA A 66 14.96 15.29 1.09
CA ALA A 66 16.03 15.26 2.08
C ALA A 66 15.51 15.50 3.50
N ILE A 67 14.61 16.48 3.68
CA ILE A 67 13.95 16.75 4.96
C ILE A 67 13.11 15.53 5.41
N LEU A 68 12.33 14.95 4.50
CA LEU A 68 11.54 13.76 4.79
C LEU A 68 12.40 12.57 5.23
N THR A 69 13.51 12.32 4.53
CA THR A 69 14.45 11.25 4.87
C THR A 69 15.06 11.47 6.24
N GLU A 70 15.51 12.69 6.55
CA GLU A 70 16.07 13.02 7.87
C GLU A 70 15.06 12.90 9.01
N GLN A 71 13.81 13.27 8.76
CA GLN A 71 12.73 13.27 9.76
C GLN A 71 11.84 12.02 9.72
N ASN A 72 12.18 11.02 8.90
CA ASN A 72 11.35 9.84 8.72
C ASN A 72 11.32 8.95 9.98
N PRO A 73 10.20 8.91 10.71
CA PRO A 73 10.11 8.08 11.91
C PRO A 73 10.23 6.59 11.59
N ALA A 74 9.88 6.16 10.37
CA ALA A 74 10.01 4.78 9.96
C ALA A 74 11.47 4.29 9.93
N GLN A 75 12.46 5.19 9.75
CA GLN A 75 13.88 4.80 9.84
C GLN A 75 14.25 4.35 11.26
N GLY A 76 13.72 5.02 12.30
CA GLY A 76 13.94 4.65 13.69
C GLY A 76 13.05 3.50 14.19
N LEU A 77 11.97 3.22 13.46
CA LEU A 77 10.98 2.17 13.80
C LEU A 77 11.09 0.95 12.88
N SER A 78 11.95 0.99 11.87
CA SER A 78 12.21 -0.18 11.02
C SER A 78 12.76 -1.33 11.85
N PRO A 79 12.35 -2.58 11.58
CA PRO A 79 12.87 -3.73 12.30
C PRO A 79 14.40 -3.82 12.11
N ILE A 80 15.08 -4.33 13.13
CA ILE A 80 16.50 -4.68 12.99
C ILE A 80 16.65 -5.70 11.87
N PRO A 81 17.78 -5.70 11.13
CA PRO A 81 18.04 -6.72 10.12
C PRO A 81 17.93 -8.14 10.71
N TYR A 82 17.08 -8.94 10.09
CA TYR A 82 16.82 -10.31 10.53
C TYR A 82 16.67 -11.23 9.31
N ASP A 83 17.33 -12.36 9.30
CA ASP A 83 17.37 -13.33 8.20
C ASP A 83 16.46 -14.55 8.40
N GLY A 84 15.80 -14.63 9.56
CA GLY A 84 14.96 -15.75 9.94
C GLY A 84 13.48 -15.59 9.61
N TYR A 85 13.09 -14.61 8.79
CA TYR A 85 11.70 -14.51 8.31
C TYR A 85 11.35 -15.68 7.41
N LEU A 86 10.16 -16.25 7.62
CA LEU A 86 9.62 -17.35 6.82
C LEU A 86 8.60 -16.81 5.81
N PRO A 87 8.80 -17.09 4.51
CA PRO A 87 7.89 -16.64 3.47
C PRO A 87 6.54 -17.35 3.56
N VAL A 88 5.47 -16.58 3.39
CA VAL A 88 4.09 -17.07 3.31
C VAL A 88 3.60 -16.96 1.87
N LYS A 89 2.96 -18.03 1.39
CA LYS A 89 2.31 -18.09 0.08
C LYS A 89 0.79 -18.08 0.22
N PRO A 90 0.07 -17.63 -0.81
CA PRO A 90 -1.40 -17.75 -0.83
C PRO A 90 -1.85 -19.19 -0.60
N GLY A 91 -2.77 -19.40 0.33
CA GLY A 91 -3.30 -20.71 0.67
C GLY A 91 -2.52 -21.48 1.74
N ASP A 92 -1.39 -20.96 2.23
CA ASP A 92 -0.71 -21.57 3.38
C ASP A 92 -1.64 -21.58 4.60
N VAL A 93 -1.56 -22.65 5.38
CA VAL A 93 -2.45 -22.89 6.52
C VAL A 93 -1.67 -22.88 7.82
N PHE A 94 -2.16 -22.12 8.77
CA PHE A 94 -1.60 -21.98 10.12
C PHE A 94 -2.58 -22.55 11.14
N SER A 95 -2.12 -23.51 11.94
CA SER A 95 -2.94 -24.17 12.95
C SER A 95 -2.43 -23.85 14.36
N TYR A 96 -3.29 -23.27 15.19
CA TYR A 96 -2.98 -22.89 16.56
C TYR A 96 -4.15 -23.28 17.48
N GLY A 97 -3.97 -24.31 18.29
CA GLY A 97 -5.05 -24.88 19.09
C GLY A 97 -6.15 -25.45 18.19
N GLU A 98 -7.36 -24.96 18.37
CA GLU A 98 -8.54 -25.36 17.58
C GLU A 98 -8.71 -24.50 16.30
N HIS A 99 -7.94 -23.42 16.17
CA HIS A 99 -8.04 -22.49 15.04
C HIS A 99 -7.19 -22.94 13.84
N ARG A 100 -7.74 -22.72 12.65
CA ARG A 100 -7.08 -23.04 11.38
C ARG A 100 -7.25 -21.93 10.37
N PHE A 101 -6.25 -21.05 10.30
CA PHE A 101 -6.23 -19.88 9.43
C PHE A 101 -5.60 -20.20 8.07
N THR A 102 -6.23 -19.75 7.00
CA THR A 102 -5.70 -19.76 5.64
C THR A 102 -5.17 -18.38 5.28
N ALA A 103 -3.96 -18.30 4.74
CA ALA A 103 -3.37 -17.06 4.24
C ALA A 103 -4.05 -16.65 2.92
N VAL A 104 -4.72 -15.51 2.92
CA VAL A 104 -5.38 -14.91 1.77
C VAL A 104 -4.53 -13.75 1.26
N HIS A 105 -3.92 -13.89 0.10
CA HIS A 105 -3.12 -12.83 -0.51
C HIS A 105 -4.01 -11.66 -0.94
N THR A 106 -3.77 -10.50 -0.37
CA THR A 106 -4.51 -9.26 -0.58
C THR A 106 -3.57 -8.09 -0.94
N PRO A 107 -2.87 -8.20 -2.09
CA PRO A 107 -1.91 -7.18 -2.51
C PRO A 107 -2.60 -5.84 -2.81
N GLY A 108 -1.80 -4.78 -2.78
CA GLY A 108 -2.18 -3.40 -3.09
C GLY A 108 -1.63 -2.42 -2.08
N HIS A 109 -2.01 -2.52 -0.80
CA HIS A 109 -1.42 -1.73 0.30
C HIS A 109 0.09 -1.99 0.41
N THR A 110 0.48 -3.25 0.40
CA THR A 110 1.82 -3.72 0.05
C THR A 110 1.75 -4.86 -0.96
N PRO A 111 2.85 -5.20 -1.69
CA PRO A 111 2.84 -6.29 -2.67
C PRO A 111 2.59 -7.67 -2.06
N GLY A 112 3.01 -7.88 -0.83
CA GLY A 112 2.92 -9.16 -0.12
C GLY A 112 1.89 -9.20 0.99
N HIS A 113 0.99 -8.22 1.08
CA HIS A 113 -0.01 -8.19 2.15
C HIS A 113 -0.85 -9.48 2.18
N MET A 114 -1.04 -10.02 3.39
CA MET A 114 -1.81 -11.23 3.66
C MET A 114 -2.87 -10.95 4.73
N CYS A 115 -4.11 -11.35 4.46
CA CYS A 115 -5.10 -11.58 5.52
C CYS A 115 -5.00 -13.02 6.01
N LEU A 116 -5.41 -13.28 7.24
CA LEU A 116 -5.64 -14.65 7.73
C LEU A 116 -7.14 -14.87 7.92
N TRP A 117 -7.68 -15.89 7.28
CA TRP A 117 -9.09 -16.21 7.35
C TRP A 117 -9.33 -17.65 7.79
N GLU A 118 -10.23 -17.82 8.74
CA GLU A 118 -10.71 -19.12 9.22
C GLU A 118 -12.15 -19.36 8.76
N ALA A 119 -12.33 -20.30 7.85
CA ALA A 119 -13.64 -20.58 7.25
C ALA A 119 -14.66 -21.15 8.22
N GLU A 120 -14.23 -21.91 9.24
CA GLU A 120 -15.10 -22.60 10.18
C GLU A 120 -15.78 -21.62 11.17
N THR A 121 -15.05 -20.66 11.68
CA THR A 121 -15.55 -19.66 12.65
C THR A 121 -15.92 -18.33 11.98
N GLY A 122 -15.42 -18.08 10.77
CA GLY A 122 -15.57 -16.80 10.08
C GLY A 122 -14.68 -15.69 10.65
N ILE A 123 -13.63 -16.01 11.40
CA ILE A 123 -12.67 -15.03 11.89
C ILE A 123 -11.75 -14.58 10.74
N CYS A 124 -11.56 -13.27 10.58
CA CYS A 124 -10.66 -12.71 9.57
C CYS A 124 -9.77 -11.61 10.15
N LEU A 125 -8.45 -11.86 10.17
CA LEU A 125 -7.44 -10.85 10.47
C LEU A 125 -7.15 -10.10 9.17
N LEU A 126 -7.57 -8.84 9.10
CA LEU A 126 -7.57 -8.04 7.88
C LEU A 126 -6.26 -7.27 7.64
N GLY A 127 -5.40 -7.14 8.68
CA GLY A 127 -4.27 -6.22 8.58
C GLY A 127 -4.73 -4.82 8.16
N ASP A 128 -4.02 -4.22 7.20
CA ASP A 128 -4.35 -2.91 6.63
C ASP A 128 -5.07 -3.00 5.28
N HIS A 129 -5.62 -4.17 4.95
CA HIS A 129 -6.36 -4.31 3.71
C HIS A 129 -7.71 -3.59 3.75
N VAL A 130 -8.48 -3.77 4.83
CA VAL A 130 -9.75 -3.06 5.06
C VAL A 130 -9.75 -2.46 6.46
N LEU A 131 -9.82 -1.12 6.51
CA LEU A 131 -9.92 -0.34 7.74
C LEU A 131 -11.25 0.44 7.73
N PHE A 132 -11.95 0.51 8.88
CA PHE A 132 -13.31 1.04 8.92
C PHE A 132 -13.37 2.56 9.07
N ASP A 133 -12.43 3.17 9.79
CA ASP A 133 -12.43 4.61 10.07
C ASP A 133 -11.51 5.43 9.15
N ILE A 134 -10.55 4.76 8.51
CA ILE A 134 -9.57 5.39 7.62
C ILE A 134 -9.46 4.61 6.30
N THR A 135 -8.96 5.28 5.28
CA THR A 135 -8.66 4.65 3.99
C THR A 135 -7.21 4.16 4.01
N PRO A 136 -6.94 2.87 3.75
CA PRO A 136 -5.57 2.39 3.57
C PRO A 136 -4.86 3.17 2.47
N ASN A 137 -3.61 3.55 2.70
CA ASN A 137 -2.80 4.20 1.68
C ASN A 137 -2.35 3.18 0.63
N ILE A 138 -2.62 3.47 -0.63
CA ILE A 138 -2.19 2.64 -1.76
C ILE A 138 -1.16 3.45 -2.55
N THR A 139 0.07 3.00 -2.57
CA THR A 139 1.18 3.68 -3.24
C THR A 139 1.79 2.81 -4.35
N ARG A 140 2.64 3.42 -5.17
CA ARG A 140 3.47 2.68 -6.14
C ARG A 140 4.56 1.90 -5.42
N TRP A 141 4.62 0.59 -5.63
CA TRP A 141 5.66 -0.28 -5.11
C TRP A 141 6.65 -0.70 -6.20
N MET A 142 7.91 -0.95 -5.81
CA MET A 142 8.87 -1.59 -6.69
C MET A 142 8.43 -3.02 -7.03
N GLY A 143 8.47 -3.38 -8.31
CA GLY A 143 8.07 -4.71 -8.76
C GLY A 143 6.55 -4.93 -8.88
N ALA A 144 5.73 -3.93 -8.55
CA ALA A 144 4.29 -3.94 -8.82
C ALA A 144 3.98 -2.93 -9.93
N SER A 145 3.31 -3.38 -10.99
CA SER A 145 2.94 -2.55 -12.13
C SER A 145 1.60 -1.80 -11.94
N ASP A 146 0.75 -2.28 -11.03
CA ASP A 146 -0.61 -1.75 -10.79
C ASP A 146 -1.07 -2.06 -9.37
N SER A 147 -0.45 -1.42 -8.37
CA SER A 147 -0.80 -1.62 -6.95
C SER A 147 -2.27 -1.32 -6.66
N LEU A 148 -2.85 -0.32 -7.32
CA LEU A 148 -4.26 0.02 -7.13
C LEU A 148 -5.19 -1.03 -7.77
N GLY A 149 -4.85 -1.54 -8.95
CA GLY A 149 -5.61 -2.63 -9.57
C GLY A 149 -5.57 -3.90 -8.73
N ASP A 150 -4.40 -4.23 -8.19
CA ASP A 150 -4.23 -5.33 -7.24
C ASP A 150 -5.09 -5.14 -5.98
N TYR A 151 -5.13 -3.92 -5.44
CA TYR A 151 -5.96 -3.59 -4.27
C TYR A 151 -7.45 -3.75 -4.54
N LEU A 152 -7.94 -3.23 -5.67
CA LEU A 152 -9.35 -3.34 -6.06
C LEU A 152 -9.77 -4.80 -6.28
N GLN A 153 -8.91 -5.62 -6.89
CA GLN A 153 -9.16 -7.06 -7.01
C GLN A 153 -9.14 -7.77 -5.65
N SER A 154 -8.29 -7.33 -4.74
CA SER A 154 -8.22 -7.87 -3.37
C SER A 154 -9.47 -7.51 -2.56
N LEU A 155 -10.03 -6.31 -2.72
CA LEU A 155 -11.32 -5.93 -2.13
C LEU A 155 -12.46 -6.85 -2.63
N ASP A 156 -12.51 -7.14 -3.93
CA ASP A 156 -13.50 -8.07 -4.49
C ASP A 156 -13.32 -9.49 -3.94
N ARG A 157 -12.08 -9.94 -3.73
CA ARG A 157 -11.78 -11.24 -3.13
C ARG A 157 -12.30 -11.36 -1.71
N VAL A 158 -12.00 -10.38 -0.84
CA VAL A 158 -12.42 -10.45 0.57
C VAL A 158 -13.92 -10.26 0.75
N LYS A 159 -14.61 -9.53 -0.15
CA LYS A 159 -16.08 -9.46 -0.18
C LYS A 159 -16.75 -10.83 -0.36
N GLY A 160 -16.06 -11.76 -0.99
CA GLY A 160 -16.54 -13.12 -1.21
C GLY A 160 -16.36 -14.06 -0.03
N LEU A 161 -15.63 -13.65 1.02
CA LEU A 161 -15.41 -14.46 2.21
C LEU A 161 -16.63 -14.37 3.14
N GLU A 162 -16.96 -15.50 3.78
CA GLU A 162 -17.92 -15.52 4.87
C GLU A 162 -17.18 -15.14 6.16
N VAL A 163 -17.43 -13.93 6.65
CA VAL A 163 -16.75 -13.38 7.82
C VAL A 163 -17.78 -13.03 8.89
N ALA A 164 -17.59 -13.61 10.08
CA ALA A 164 -18.40 -13.34 11.26
C ALA A 164 -17.70 -12.38 12.23
N GLU A 165 -16.37 -12.43 12.28
CA GLU A 165 -15.55 -11.59 13.16
C GLU A 165 -14.42 -10.93 12.36
N LEU A 166 -14.32 -9.61 12.50
CA LEU A 166 -13.38 -8.76 11.78
C LEU A 166 -12.29 -8.26 12.71
N LEU A 167 -11.03 -8.49 12.37
CA LEU A 167 -9.87 -8.04 13.14
C LEU A 167 -8.95 -7.17 12.23
N PRO A 168 -9.31 -5.90 11.99
CA PRO A 168 -8.43 -4.95 11.31
C PRO A 168 -7.27 -4.54 12.24
N ALA A 169 -6.13 -4.13 11.67
CA ALA A 169 -4.97 -3.78 12.48
C ALA A 169 -5.10 -2.43 13.19
N HIS A 170 -5.93 -1.53 12.67
CA HIS A 170 -6.06 -0.17 13.19
C HIS A 170 -7.51 0.24 13.40
N ARG A 171 -7.74 1.01 14.50
CA ARG A 171 -9.01 1.70 14.79
C ARG A 171 -10.13 0.74 15.18
N SER A 172 -11.31 0.92 14.59
CA SER A 172 -12.51 0.20 14.94
C SER A 172 -12.54 -1.23 14.41
N GLU A 173 -12.94 -2.17 15.25
CA GLU A 173 -13.12 -3.59 14.90
C GLU A 173 -14.56 -3.89 14.44
N THR A 174 -15.43 -2.87 14.41
CA THR A 174 -16.85 -3.06 14.09
C THR A 174 -17.19 -2.46 12.72
N GLY A 175 -17.88 -3.24 11.91
CA GLY A 175 -18.35 -2.78 10.61
C GLY A 175 -18.90 -3.91 9.74
N ASP A 176 -19.37 -3.55 8.57
CA ASP A 176 -19.77 -4.47 7.50
C ASP A 176 -18.64 -4.51 6.46
N LEU A 177 -17.98 -5.66 6.35
CA LEU A 177 -16.84 -5.85 5.44
C LEU A 177 -17.22 -5.59 3.98
N ARG A 178 -18.34 -6.14 3.53
CA ARG A 178 -18.81 -6.01 2.14
C ARG A 178 -19.08 -4.55 1.80
N ARG A 179 -19.87 -3.90 2.63
CA ARG A 179 -20.18 -2.48 2.48
C ARG A 179 -18.91 -1.63 2.50
N ARG A 180 -17.99 -1.89 3.43
CA ARG A 180 -16.75 -1.12 3.54
C ARG A 180 -15.84 -1.31 2.32
N ALA A 181 -15.71 -2.52 1.82
CA ALA A 181 -14.96 -2.79 0.60
C ALA A 181 -15.56 -2.05 -0.63
N GLU A 182 -16.88 -1.96 -0.72
CA GLU A 182 -17.56 -1.18 -1.76
C GLU A 182 -17.34 0.32 -1.62
N GLU A 183 -17.36 0.85 -0.39
CA GLU A 183 -17.05 2.26 -0.11
C GLU A 183 -15.61 2.62 -0.51
N LEU A 184 -14.63 1.72 -0.21
CA LEU A 184 -13.23 1.89 -0.58
C LEU A 184 -13.05 1.83 -2.09
N ALA A 185 -13.68 0.88 -2.77
CA ALA A 185 -13.64 0.81 -4.23
C ALA A 185 -14.24 2.06 -4.89
N ALA A 186 -15.38 2.54 -4.39
CA ALA A 186 -16.00 3.77 -4.87
C ALA A 186 -15.14 5.02 -4.57
N HIS A 187 -14.43 5.05 -3.46
CA HIS A 187 -13.46 6.11 -3.14
C HIS A 187 -12.36 6.17 -4.21
N HIS A 188 -11.74 5.04 -4.51
CA HIS A 188 -10.67 4.99 -5.53
C HIS A 188 -11.20 5.27 -6.93
N ALA A 189 -12.41 4.83 -7.29
CA ALA A 189 -13.04 5.16 -8.57
C ALA A 189 -13.17 6.68 -8.77
N ARG A 190 -13.64 7.41 -7.75
CA ARG A 190 -13.71 8.89 -7.80
C ARG A 190 -12.33 9.52 -7.92
N ARG A 191 -11.33 8.97 -7.25
CA ARG A 191 -9.95 9.49 -7.26
C ARG A 191 -9.25 9.22 -8.59
N ILE A 192 -9.47 8.05 -9.20
CA ILE A 192 -9.02 7.72 -10.55
C ILE A 192 -9.56 8.76 -11.56
N GLU A 193 -10.86 9.05 -11.50
CA GLU A 193 -11.46 10.02 -12.42
C GLU A 193 -10.95 11.44 -12.17
N ASN A 194 -10.76 11.83 -10.90
CA ASN A 194 -10.18 13.12 -10.55
C ASN A 194 -8.74 13.28 -11.09
N ALA A 195 -7.89 12.25 -10.97
CA ALA A 195 -6.55 12.26 -11.55
C ALA A 195 -6.59 12.38 -13.08
N TRP A 196 -7.43 11.58 -13.74
CA TRP A 196 -7.56 11.61 -15.21
C TRP A 196 -8.07 12.95 -15.72
N GLU A 197 -9.11 13.53 -15.11
CA GLU A 197 -9.61 14.86 -15.49
C GLU A 197 -8.55 15.95 -15.29
N THR A 198 -7.74 15.84 -14.21
CA THR A 198 -6.66 16.79 -13.93
C THR A 198 -5.65 16.78 -15.08
N ILE A 199 -5.19 15.60 -15.51
CA ILE A 199 -4.24 15.46 -16.63
C ILE A 199 -4.87 15.95 -17.93
N ARG A 200 -6.15 15.65 -18.17
CA ARG A 200 -6.85 16.08 -19.39
C ARG A 200 -6.95 17.61 -19.50
N ARG A 201 -7.15 18.28 -18.37
CA ARG A 201 -7.21 19.77 -18.32
C ARG A 201 -5.85 20.42 -18.52
N GLN A 202 -4.80 19.80 -17.98
CA GLN A 202 -3.44 20.30 -18.03
C GLN A 202 -2.45 19.17 -18.34
N PRO A 203 -2.25 18.84 -19.63
CA PRO A 203 -1.30 17.82 -20.04
C PRO A 203 0.16 18.19 -19.74
N GLY A 204 0.99 17.18 -19.53
CA GLY A 204 2.43 17.35 -19.32
C GLY A 204 2.84 17.69 -17.90
N MET A 205 1.94 17.52 -16.91
CA MET A 205 2.27 17.64 -15.49
C MET A 205 3.04 16.42 -14.99
N THR A 206 3.89 16.63 -13.99
CA THR A 206 4.51 15.59 -13.17
C THR A 206 3.49 15.01 -12.16
N ALA A 207 3.79 13.85 -11.57
CA ALA A 207 2.92 13.29 -10.53
C ALA A 207 2.79 14.21 -9.31
N TYR A 208 3.86 14.91 -8.95
CA TYR A 208 3.84 15.90 -7.87
C TYR A 208 2.84 17.06 -8.13
N GLU A 209 2.84 17.58 -9.37
CA GLU A 209 1.90 18.63 -9.79
C GLU A 209 0.47 18.09 -9.85
N ILE A 210 0.26 16.89 -10.41
CA ILE A 210 -1.05 16.23 -10.45
C ILE A 210 -1.61 16.05 -9.03
N ALA A 211 -0.79 15.54 -8.09
CA ALA A 211 -1.18 15.41 -6.69
C ALA A 211 -1.62 16.75 -6.09
N GLY A 212 -0.94 17.84 -6.43
CA GLY A 212 -1.31 19.19 -5.99
C GLY A 212 -2.67 19.69 -6.49
N HIS A 213 -3.18 19.11 -7.58
CA HIS A 213 -4.48 19.45 -8.17
C HIS A 213 -5.58 18.43 -7.83
N MET A 214 -5.24 17.30 -7.20
CA MET A 214 -6.21 16.30 -6.74
C MET A 214 -6.90 16.77 -5.45
N ALA A 215 -8.11 16.26 -5.22
CA ALA A 215 -8.86 16.55 -4.01
C ALA A 215 -8.42 15.65 -2.84
N TRP A 216 -8.03 16.26 -1.72
CA TRP A 216 -7.61 15.57 -0.50
C TRP A 216 -8.47 15.96 0.68
N SER A 217 -8.76 15.03 1.59
CA SER A 217 -9.54 15.29 2.82
C SER A 217 -8.70 15.93 3.93
N ILE A 218 -7.75 16.81 3.58
CA ILE A 218 -6.87 17.50 4.49
C ILE A 218 -7.21 18.99 4.50
N ARG A 219 -7.38 19.55 5.70
CA ARG A 219 -7.66 20.97 5.86
C ARG A 219 -6.38 21.80 5.71
N CYS A 220 -6.16 22.34 4.53
CA CYS A 220 -5.11 23.30 4.22
C CYS A 220 -5.64 24.34 3.22
N ARG A 221 -4.96 25.49 3.08
CA ARG A 221 -5.37 26.54 2.16
C ARG A 221 -4.91 26.30 0.73
N SER A 222 -3.75 25.66 0.60
CA SER A 222 -3.12 25.38 -0.69
C SER A 222 -2.21 24.16 -0.61
N TRP A 223 -1.73 23.70 -1.77
CA TRP A 223 -0.73 22.64 -1.84
C TRP A 223 0.60 23.01 -1.15
N GLU A 224 0.99 24.27 -1.18
CA GLU A 224 2.18 24.76 -0.51
C GLU A 224 2.09 24.57 1.01
N ASP A 225 0.90 24.85 1.59
CA ASP A 225 0.62 24.70 3.02
C ASP A 225 0.37 23.23 3.45
N PHE A 226 0.30 22.31 2.49
CA PHE A 226 0.04 20.89 2.78
C PHE A 226 1.18 20.28 3.61
N PRO A 227 0.91 19.57 4.72
CA PRO A 227 1.97 19.00 5.56
C PRO A 227 2.90 18.09 4.75
N LEU A 228 4.20 18.24 4.95
CA LEU A 228 5.22 17.60 4.10
C LEU A 228 5.09 16.07 4.03
N THR A 229 4.89 15.41 5.18
CA THR A 229 4.66 13.98 5.24
C THR A 229 3.40 13.57 4.46
N GLN A 230 2.36 14.39 4.54
CA GLN A 230 1.12 14.14 3.81
C GLN A 230 1.27 14.38 2.29
N LYS A 231 2.15 15.33 1.87
CA LYS A 231 2.53 15.46 0.45
C LYS A 231 3.16 14.18 -0.09
N PHE A 232 4.05 13.57 0.69
CA PHE A 232 4.70 12.33 0.30
C PHE A 232 3.68 11.20 0.07
N PHE A 233 2.76 11.00 1.00
CA PHE A 233 1.68 10.02 0.86
C PHE A 233 0.75 10.37 -0.31
N ALA A 234 0.38 11.64 -0.47
CA ALA A 234 -0.48 12.09 -1.57
C ALA A 234 0.15 11.84 -2.94
N VAL A 235 1.46 12.12 -3.10
CA VAL A 235 2.17 11.83 -4.35
C VAL A 235 2.30 10.32 -4.58
N GLY A 236 2.61 9.54 -3.54
CA GLY A 236 2.63 8.09 -3.62
C GLY A 236 1.29 7.50 -4.06
N GLU A 237 0.20 8.01 -3.51
CA GLU A 237 -1.15 7.61 -3.89
C GLU A 237 -1.51 8.06 -5.31
N ALA A 238 -1.15 9.29 -5.70
CA ALA A 238 -1.32 9.76 -7.09
C ALA A 238 -0.58 8.84 -8.08
N LEU A 239 0.63 8.41 -7.74
CA LEU A 239 1.43 7.48 -8.56
C LEU A 239 0.72 6.13 -8.76
N ALA A 240 0.11 5.55 -7.73
CA ALA A 240 -0.66 4.33 -7.87
C ALA A 240 -1.89 4.50 -8.79
N HIS A 241 -2.54 5.68 -8.74
CA HIS A 241 -3.66 6.00 -9.64
C HIS A 241 -3.20 6.24 -11.08
N LEU A 242 -2.03 6.84 -11.28
CA LEU A 242 -1.42 7.04 -12.58
C LEU A 242 -1.01 5.71 -13.23
N ASP A 243 -0.41 4.79 -12.47
CA ASP A 243 -0.09 3.43 -12.94
C ASP A 243 -1.36 2.69 -13.36
N TYR A 244 -2.42 2.78 -12.55
CA TYR A 244 -3.72 2.19 -12.86
C TYR A 244 -4.27 2.71 -14.20
N LEU A 245 -4.18 4.00 -14.45
CA LEU A 245 -4.62 4.64 -15.69
C LEU A 245 -3.71 4.28 -16.87
N GLU A 246 -2.38 4.22 -16.67
CA GLU A 246 -1.41 3.87 -17.69
C GLU A 246 -1.58 2.42 -18.18
N VAL A 247 -1.71 1.46 -17.26
CA VAL A 247 -1.96 0.03 -17.57
C VAL A 247 -3.24 -0.15 -18.39
N ARG A 248 -4.24 0.72 -18.19
CA ARG A 248 -5.51 0.68 -18.94
C ARG A 248 -5.54 1.56 -20.17
N GLY A 249 -4.38 2.12 -20.58
CA GLY A 249 -4.26 2.92 -21.78
C GLY A 249 -5.03 4.25 -21.75
N ARG A 250 -5.37 4.75 -20.54
CA ARG A 250 -6.03 6.06 -20.38
C ARG A 250 -5.04 7.22 -20.26
N VAL A 251 -3.80 6.92 -19.85
CA VAL A 251 -2.73 7.88 -19.66
C VAL A 251 -1.44 7.30 -20.24
N THR A 252 -0.57 8.14 -20.75
CA THR A 252 0.81 7.82 -21.09
C THR A 252 1.75 8.76 -20.35
N ARG A 253 2.99 8.33 -20.15
CA ARG A 253 4.04 9.19 -19.61
C ARG A 253 5.21 9.29 -20.57
N ARG A 254 5.88 10.42 -20.53
CA ARG A 254 7.11 10.68 -21.27
C ARG A 254 8.11 11.39 -20.39
N GLU A 255 9.38 11.17 -20.65
CA GLU A 255 10.43 11.91 -19.98
C GLU A 255 10.55 13.34 -20.55
N LYS A 256 10.61 14.33 -19.67
CA LYS A 256 10.82 15.73 -20.00
C LYS A 256 11.74 16.38 -18.96
N TYR A 257 12.92 16.79 -19.40
CA TYR A 257 13.93 17.42 -18.53
C TYR A 257 14.30 16.59 -17.30
N GLY A 258 14.45 15.27 -17.45
CA GLY A 258 14.79 14.34 -16.37
C GLY A 258 13.65 14.03 -15.40
N LYS A 259 12.41 14.39 -15.76
CA LYS A 259 11.19 14.10 -14.98
C LYS A 259 10.15 13.41 -15.86
N TRP A 260 9.30 12.60 -15.23
CA TRP A 260 8.14 12.03 -15.89
C TRP A 260 7.02 13.07 -15.98
N ALA A 261 6.43 13.19 -17.16
CA ALA A 261 5.28 14.03 -17.45
C ALA A 261 4.17 13.17 -18.03
N TYR A 262 2.94 13.41 -17.61
CA TYR A 262 1.77 12.59 -17.94
C TYR A 262 0.85 13.31 -18.91
N ASP A 263 0.35 12.58 -19.90
CA ASP A 263 -0.60 13.04 -20.90
C ASP A 263 -1.81 12.08 -20.92
N ALA A 264 -3.03 12.63 -20.95
CA ALA A 264 -4.22 11.84 -21.11
C ALA A 264 -4.32 11.31 -22.56
N LEU A 265 -4.58 10.02 -22.70
CA LEU A 265 -4.95 9.44 -23.98
C LEU A 265 -6.46 9.63 -24.17
N THR A 266 -6.81 10.49 -25.12
CA THR A 266 -8.18 10.53 -25.63
C THR A 266 -8.34 9.32 -26.51
N GLY A 267 -9.02 8.27 -26.01
CA GLY A 267 -9.45 7.19 -26.88
C GLY A 267 -10.31 7.81 -27.96
N ASP A 268 -9.85 7.77 -29.21
CA ASP A 268 -10.76 7.88 -30.32
C ASP A 268 -11.76 6.72 -30.18
N SER A 269 -12.96 7.06 -29.76
CA SER A 269 -14.13 6.21 -29.88
C SER A 269 -14.46 6.12 -31.38
N ASN A 270 -13.68 5.29 -32.10
CA ASN A 270 -14.07 4.84 -33.43
C ASN A 270 -13.10 3.73 -33.92
N THR A 271 -13.44 2.50 -33.68
CA THR A 271 -13.53 1.47 -34.75
C THR A 271 -14.34 0.30 -34.23
#